data_c587d868a476cd9c60d987c6d1676edb
#
_entry.id   c587d868a476cd9c60d987c6d1676edb
#
_cell.length_a   1.000
_cell.length_b   1.000
_cell.length_c   1.000
_cell.angle_alpha   90.00
_cell.angle_beta   90.00
_cell.angle_gamma   90.00
#
_symmetry.space_group_name_H-M   'P 1'
#
loop_
_entity.id
_entity.type
_entity.pdbx_description
1 polymer ?
#
loop_
_entity_poly.entity_id
_entity_poly.type
_entity_poly.pdbx_seq_one_letter_code
_entity_poly.pdbx_strand_id
1 'polypeptide(L)'
;LEFKSPGQGLQPYMIDNLIGKKVNKDLKQGNPLFMSDLGTIIKPRSKYKFSNHWGIPVRYHDISKLLEISSPNFVEFHMSFNDLEHKPNKFLKKKYNCDFLVHAPELFKNDHLLDLCTTDTQYRKKSIQYMQKLIEHTINLKEYFPNSSKPKIIVNCGGFSRDRFIDKNIKKKYYDNLIRSLKIINSSEIEIIPQTMAPYPWHFGGQRYQNLFMDRNEIKKFCKKMKMRICNDVSHSYLACNTFNWDFYSYIEDLRDVTTHYHIS
;
A
#
# COMPACT_ATOMS: atom_id res chain seq x y z
N LEU A 1 26.99 -3.48 -27.38
CA LEU A 1 25.65 -3.23 -26.84
C LEU A 1 24.61 -3.93 -27.71
N GLU A 2 23.62 -4.55 -27.11
CA GLU A 2 22.54 -5.26 -27.78
C GLU A 2 21.21 -4.86 -27.14
N PHE A 3 20.16 -4.64 -27.94
CA PHE A 3 18.82 -4.41 -27.44
C PHE A 3 18.09 -5.74 -27.28
N LYS A 4 17.51 -5.99 -26.11
CA LYS A 4 16.75 -7.21 -25.80
C LYS A 4 15.39 -6.91 -25.19
N SER A 5 14.44 -7.78 -25.46
CA SER A 5 13.12 -7.80 -24.84
C SER A 5 12.96 -9.09 -24.00
N PRO A 6 12.34 -9.05 -22.82
CA PRO A 6 11.80 -7.88 -22.13
C PRO A 6 12.92 -6.98 -21.59
N GLY A 7 12.72 -5.66 -21.69
CA GLY A 7 13.73 -4.68 -21.29
C GLY A 7 13.91 -4.61 -19.78
N GLN A 8 15.03 -5.14 -19.30
CA GLN A 8 15.57 -4.79 -18.00
C GLN A 8 16.76 -3.84 -18.22
N GLY A 9 16.94 -2.86 -17.34
CA GLY A 9 18.01 -1.89 -17.46
C GLY A 9 17.63 -0.63 -18.27
N LEU A 10 18.65 0.00 -18.84
CA LEU A 10 18.48 1.24 -19.61
C LEU A 10 17.67 1.01 -20.89
N GLN A 11 16.75 1.92 -21.14
CA GLN A 11 15.88 1.85 -22.31
C GLN A 11 16.65 2.18 -23.61
N PRO A 12 16.26 1.59 -24.76
CA PRO A 12 16.96 1.78 -26.05
C PRO A 12 17.16 3.24 -26.44
N TYR A 13 16.21 4.13 -26.14
CA TYR A 13 16.29 5.56 -26.47
C TYR A 13 17.37 6.32 -25.68
N MET A 14 17.96 5.69 -24.65
CA MET A 14 19.03 6.28 -23.85
C MET A 14 20.42 5.99 -24.39
N ILE A 15 20.54 5.35 -25.56
CA ILE A 15 21.84 4.91 -26.11
C ILE A 15 22.83 6.05 -26.27
N ASP A 16 22.39 7.22 -26.67
CA ASP A 16 23.25 8.40 -26.82
C ASP A 16 23.90 8.85 -25.51
N ASN A 17 23.23 8.57 -24.38
CA ASN A 17 23.77 8.81 -23.06
C ASN A 17 24.83 7.78 -22.62
N LEU A 18 24.96 6.68 -23.36
CA LEU A 18 25.88 5.57 -23.06
C LEU A 18 27.17 5.67 -23.86
N ILE A 19 27.08 6.18 -25.09
CA ILE A 19 28.23 6.24 -26.02
C ILE A 19 29.31 7.13 -25.42
N GLY A 20 30.53 6.61 -25.33
CA GLY A 20 31.67 7.30 -24.74
C GLY A 20 31.76 7.27 -23.21
N LYS A 21 30.79 6.66 -22.51
CA LYS A 21 30.87 6.43 -21.06
C LYS A 21 31.68 5.17 -20.73
N LYS A 22 32.43 5.22 -19.64
CA LYS A 22 33.10 4.03 -19.10
C LYS A 22 32.17 3.32 -18.11
N VAL A 23 32.15 1.99 -18.16
CA VAL A 23 31.52 1.18 -17.12
C VAL A 23 32.43 1.13 -15.88
N ASN A 24 31.82 1.07 -14.71
CA ASN A 24 32.52 1.08 -13.42
C ASN A 24 32.70 -0.34 -12.83
N LYS A 25 32.29 -1.37 -13.56
CA LYS A 25 32.43 -2.78 -13.21
C LYS A 25 32.45 -3.67 -14.45
N ASP A 26 32.94 -4.88 -14.32
CA ASP A 26 32.86 -5.89 -15.36
C ASP A 26 31.41 -6.34 -15.56
N LEU A 27 30.96 -6.32 -16.81
CA LEU A 27 29.64 -6.79 -17.21
C LEU A 27 29.77 -8.02 -18.08
N LYS A 28 29.06 -9.09 -17.73
CA LYS A 28 29.00 -10.29 -18.55
C LYS A 28 28.03 -10.08 -19.72
N GLN A 29 28.29 -10.75 -20.83
CA GLN A 29 27.37 -10.78 -21.96
C GLN A 29 25.98 -11.22 -21.51
N GLY A 30 24.95 -10.49 -21.93
CA GLY A 30 23.56 -10.73 -21.56
C GLY A 30 23.08 -10.02 -20.28
N ASN A 31 23.98 -9.43 -19.50
CA ASN A 31 23.55 -8.64 -18.35
C ASN A 31 22.94 -7.31 -18.80
N PRO A 32 21.82 -6.89 -18.19
CA PRO A 32 21.26 -5.57 -18.44
C PRO A 32 22.21 -4.46 -17.92
N LEU A 33 22.28 -3.37 -18.66
CA LEU A 33 23.05 -2.18 -18.31
C LEU A 33 22.16 -1.17 -17.58
N PHE A 34 22.63 -0.64 -16.46
CA PHE A 34 21.95 0.38 -15.67
C PHE A 34 22.76 1.67 -15.62
N MET A 35 22.12 2.82 -15.33
CA MET A 35 22.84 4.10 -15.14
C MET A 35 23.90 4.02 -14.04
N SER A 36 23.67 3.20 -13.01
CA SER A 36 24.64 2.93 -11.94
C SER A 36 25.89 2.21 -12.38
N ASP A 37 25.89 1.59 -13.57
CA ASP A 37 27.02 0.88 -14.13
C ASP A 37 27.95 1.81 -14.93
N LEU A 38 27.54 3.05 -15.12
CA LEU A 38 28.27 4.06 -15.87
C LEU A 38 29.06 5.00 -14.94
N GLY A 39 30.29 5.08 -15.17
CA GLY A 39 31.43 5.80 -14.69
C GLY A 39 31.37 7.11 -13.93
N THR A 40 30.53 7.23 -12.95
CA THR A 40 30.89 8.01 -11.77
C THR A 40 30.70 7.07 -10.58
N ILE A 41 31.76 6.82 -9.83
CA ILE A 41 31.61 6.20 -8.51
C ILE A 41 30.58 7.04 -7.78
N ILE A 42 29.34 6.56 -7.75
CA ILE A 42 28.32 7.17 -6.90
C ILE A 42 28.86 6.92 -5.50
N LYS A 43 29.52 7.93 -4.90
CA LYS A 43 29.77 7.91 -3.47
C LYS A 43 28.46 7.51 -2.81
N PRO A 44 28.46 6.62 -1.80
CA PRO A 44 27.22 6.28 -1.11
C PRO A 44 26.54 7.59 -0.75
N ARG A 45 25.36 7.81 -1.33
CA ARG A 45 24.61 9.05 -1.12
C ARG A 45 24.39 9.17 0.37
N SER A 46 24.72 10.35 0.92
CA SER A 46 24.32 10.67 2.28
C SER A 46 22.84 10.31 2.42
N LYS A 47 22.48 9.60 3.49
CA LYS A 47 21.08 9.20 3.75
C LYS A 47 20.19 10.43 3.62
N TYR A 48 19.16 10.35 2.80
CA TYR A 48 18.23 11.45 2.62
C TYR A 48 17.53 11.77 3.94
N LYS A 49 17.51 13.06 4.28
CA LYS A 49 16.73 13.61 5.37
C LYS A 49 15.75 14.61 4.77
N PHE A 50 14.47 14.39 4.99
CA PHE A 50 13.43 15.35 4.64
C PHE A 50 12.93 16.05 5.89
N SER A 51 12.47 17.29 5.74
CA SER A 51 11.85 18.05 6.83
C SER A 51 10.49 17.48 7.23
N ASN A 52 9.77 16.94 6.27
CA ASN A 52 8.47 16.31 6.50
C ASN A 52 8.63 14.85 6.95
N HIS A 53 7.67 14.38 7.72
CA HIS A 53 7.58 12.99 8.15
C HIS A 53 7.29 12.10 6.94
N TRP A 54 8.17 11.15 6.66
CA TRP A 54 8.10 10.30 5.47
C TRP A 54 8.49 8.87 5.76
N GLY A 55 8.01 7.95 4.94
CA GLY A 55 8.31 6.53 5.02
C GLY A 55 8.49 5.89 3.66
N ILE A 56 8.88 4.62 3.67
CA ILE A 56 9.09 3.82 2.48
C ILE A 56 8.36 2.48 2.61
N PRO A 57 7.83 1.95 1.50
CA PRO A 57 7.31 0.59 1.49
C PRO A 57 8.46 -0.40 1.63
N VAL A 58 8.24 -1.43 2.44
CA VAL A 58 9.21 -2.51 2.69
C VAL A 58 8.54 -3.87 2.69
N ARG A 59 9.36 -4.89 2.50
CA ARG A 59 9.04 -6.28 2.76
C ARG A 59 10.07 -6.88 3.71
N TYR A 60 9.81 -8.06 4.24
CA TYR A 60 10.75 -8.73 5.14
C TYR A 60 12.14 -8.96 4.55
N HIS A 61 12.23 -9.18 3.24
CA HIS A 61 13.50 -9.48 2.57
C HIS A 61 14.36 -8.25 2.22
N ASP A 62 13.78 -7.07 2.21
CA ASP A 62 14.48 -5.85 1.75
C ASP A 62 14.63 -4.74 2.80
N ILE A 63 13.88 -4.79 3.91
CA ILE A 63 13.90 -3.76 4.96
C ILE A 63 15.32 -3.41 5.42
N SER A 64 16.19 -4.40 5.67
CA SER A 64 17.53 -4.14 6.15
C SER A 64 18.35 -3.37 5.13
N LYS A 65 18.29 -3.76 3.85
CA LYS A 65 18.98 -3.11 2.74
C LYS A 65 18.48 -1.67 2.52
N LEU A 66 17.17 -1.47 2.57
CA LEU A 66 16.58 -0.16 2.38
C LEU A 66 16.95 0.81 3.51
N LEU A 67 17.01 0.34 4.75
CA LEU A 67 17.42 1.16 5.90
C LEU A 67 18.94 1.40 5.97
N GLU A 68 19.75 0.66 5.22
CA GLU A 68 21.19 0.97 5.05
C GLU A 68 21.41 2.23 4.21
N ILE A 69 20.55 2.46 3.21
CA ILE A 69 20.68 3.54 2.23
C ILE A 69 19.73 4.72 2.48
N SER A 70 18.80 4.61 3.41
CA SER A 70 17.80 5.62 3.73
C SER A 70 17.59 5.74 5.24
N SER A 71 17.00 6.86 5.67
CA SER A 71 16.64 7.12 7.07
C SER A 71 15.20 7.63 7.16
N PRO A 72 14.21 6.79 6.82
CA PRO A 72 12.80 7.17 6.91
C PRO A 72 12.38 7.29 8.38
N ASN A 73 11.33 8.08 8.63
CA ASN A 73 10.71 8.17 9.95
C ASN A 73 9.93 6.89 10.30
N PHE A 74 9.37 6.25 9.27
CA PHE A 74 8.64 4.99 9.40
C PHE A 74 8.86 4.10 8.16
N VAL A 75 8.56 2.81 8.33
CA VAL A 75 8.47 1.85 7.23
C VAL A 75 7.04 1.33 7.11
N GLU A 76 6.61 1.05 5.88
CA GLU A 76 5.32 0.46 5.59
C GLU A 76 5.49 -0.96 5.07
N PHE A 77 5.13 -1.95 5.88
CA PHE A 77 5.17 -3.35 5.45
C PHE A 77 4.03 -3.65 4.47
N HIS A 78 4.35 -3.85 3.22
CA HIS A 78 3.41 -4.40 2.22
C HIS A 78 3.33 -5.91 2.40
N MET A 79 2.41 -6.35 3.26
CA MET A 79 2.26 -7.77 3.60
C MET A 79 1.64 -8.57 2.46
N SER A 80 2.16 -9.77 2.27
CA SER A 80 1.48 -10.84 1.54
C SER A 80 0.78 -11.79 2.51
N PHE A 81 -0.14 -12.60 2.00
CA PHE A 81 -0.74 -13.65 2.81
C PHE A 81 0.30 -14.60 3.43
N ASN A 82 1.35 -14.95 2.67
CA ASN A 82 2.41 -15.84 3.16
C ASN A 82 3.19 -15.25 4.35
N ASP A 83 3.32 -13.93 4.43
CA ASP A 83 4.00 -13.28 5.56
C ASP A 83 3.25 -13.52 6.86
N LEU A 84 1.92 -13.63 6.81
CA LEU A 84 1.07 -13.88 7.98
C LEU A 84 1.11 -15.33 8.48
N GLU A 85 1.66 -16.26 7.69
CA GLU A 85 1.82 -17.66 8.09
C GLU A 85 3.07 -17.89 8.96
N HIS A 86 3.88 -16.84 9.13
CA HIS A 86 5.14 -16.91 9.87
C HIS A 86 5.22 -15.84 10.95
N LYS A 87 5.86 -16.16 12.06
CA LYS A 87 6.18 -15.17 13.10
C LYS A 87 7.24 -14.18 12.58
N PRO A 88 7.17 -12.89 12.96
CA PRO A 88 8.14 -11.87 12.52
C PRO A 88 9.60 -12.23 12.83
N ASN A 89 9.88 -12.98 13.92
CA ASN A 89 11.24 -13.39 14.31
C ASN A 89 11.94 -14.29 13.29
N LYS A 90 11.20 -14.90 12.36
CA LYS A 90 11.77 -15.64 11.23
C LYS A 90 12.60 -14.70 10.34
N PHE A 91 12.17 -13.48 10.17
CA PHE A 91 12.69 -12.51 9.22
C PHE A 91 13.46 -11.37 9.91
N LEU A 92 12.94 -10.83 11.00
CA LEU A 92 13.52 -9.71 11.72
C LEU A 92 14.41 -10.22 12.85
N LYS A 93 15.70 -9.80 12.86
CA LYS A 93 16.71 -10.26 13.81
C LYS A 93 17.20 -9.16 14.77
N LYS A 94 16.75 -7.93 14.57
CA LYS A 94 17.12 -6.77 15.38
C LYS A 94 15.93 -5.82 15.55
N LYS A 95 16.04 -4.91 16.52
CA LYS A 95 15.11 -3.80 16.67
C LYS A 95 15.48 -2.66 15.73
N TYR A 96 14.49 -1.93 15.27
CA TYR A 96 14.62 -0.80 14.36
C TYR A 96 14.21 0.49 15.05
N ASN A 97 14.98 1.55 14.82
CA ASN A 97 14.73 2.87 15.44
C ASN A 97 13.94 3.79 14.49
N CYS A 98 12.81 3.29 14.00
CA CYS A 98 11.81 4.04 13.23
C CYS A 98 10.44 3.51 13.59
N ASP A 99 9.39 4.24 13.21
CA ASP A 99 8.02 3.75 13.33
C ASP A 99 7.70 2.73 12.23
N PHE A 100 6.59 2.03 12.37
CA PHE A 100 6.08 1.16 11.32
C PHE A 100 4.56 1.24 11.20
N LEU A 101 4.10 0.86 10.02
CA LEU A 101 2.70 0.56 9.74
C LEU A 101 2.63 -0.61 8.75
N VAL A 102 1.46 -1.14 8.54
CA VAL A 102 1.24 -2.32 7.70
C VAL A 102 0.20 -2.00 6.64
N HIS A 103 0.51 -2.32 5.39
CA HIS A 103 -0.47 -2.40 4.32
C HIS A 103 -1.04 -3.82 4.26
N ALA A 104 -2.35 -3.94 4.43
CA ALA A 104 -3.03 -5.23 4.43
C ALA A 104 -2.88 -5.95 3.08
N PRO A 105 -2.71 -7.28 3.06
CA PRO A 105 -2.90 -8.04 1.83
C PRO A 105 -4.31 -7.82 1.28
N GLU A 106 -4.43 -7.67 -0.03
CA GLU A 106 -5.73 -7.72 -0.69
C GLU A 106 -6.19 -9.15 -0.92
N LEU A 107 -5.23 -10.02 -1.26
CA LEU A 107 -5.47 -11.43 -1.58
C LEU A 107 -4.95 -12.34 -0.47
N PHE A 108 -5.81 -13.24 -0.01
CA PHE A 108 -5.52 -14.25 1.00
C PHE A 108 -5.58 -15.67 0.42
N LYS A 109 -5.37 -16.68 1.26
CA LYS A 109 -5.37 -18.09 0.88
C LYS A 109 -6.65 -18.49 0.15
N ASN A 110 -6.50 -19.36 -0.87
CA ASN A 110 -7.57 -19.86 -1.73
C ASN A 110 -8.30 -18.70 -2.46
N ASP A 111 -7.53 -17.77 -2.98
CA ASP A 111 -8.01 -16.65 -3.79
C ASP A 111 -9.10 -15.80 -3.09
N HIS A 112 -9.04 -15.73 -1.76
CA HIS A 112 -9.96 -14.91 -1.00
C HIS A 112 -9.53 -13.45 -1.05
N LEU A 113 -10.24 -12.64 -1.83
CA LEU A 113 -10.07 -11.20 -1.86
C LEU A 113 -10.71 -10.59 -0.61
N LEU A 114 -9.98 -9.74 0.12
CA LEU A 114 -10.52 -9.12 1.33
C LEU A 114 -11.75 -8.27 1.03
N ASP A 115 -12.88 -8.60 1.62
CA ASP A 115 -14.11 -7.82 1.48
C ASP A 115 -14.91 -7.80 2.79
N LEU A 116 -14.76 -6.69 3.53
CA LEU A 116 -15.47 -6.43 4.78
C LEU A 116 -16.88 -5.88 4.56
N CYS A 117 -17.26 -5.64 3.30
CA CYS A 117 -18.46 -4.90 2.91
C CYS A 117 -19.54 -5.80 2.30
N THR A 118 -19.14 -6.94 1.74
CA THR A 118 -20.04 -7.82 0.96
C THR A 118 -21.31 -8.22 1.71
N THR A 119 -22.37 -8.44 0.97
CA THR A 119 -23.63 -8.98 1.49
C THR A 119 -23.56 -10.47 1.77
N ASP A 120 -22.60 -11.20 1.18
CA ASP A 120 -22.31 -12.57 1.52
C ASP A 120 -21.75 -12.65 2.95
N THR A 121 -22.56 -13.14 3.86
CA THR A 121 -22.26 -13.18 5.30
C THR A 121 -21.10 -14.14 5.61
N GLN A 122 -21.00 -15.27 4.92
CA GLN A 122 -19.93 -16.24 5.15
C GLN A 122 -18.59 -15.71 4.63
N TYR A 123 -18.60 -15.14 3.44
CA TYR A 123 -17.42 -14.51 2.85
C TYR A 123 -16.92 -13.34 3.72
N ARG A 124 -17.82 -12.46 4.18
CA ARG A 124 -17.50 -11.35 5.08
C ARG A 124 -16.93 -11.83 6.42
N LYS A 125 -17.51 -12.89 7.03
CA LYS A 125 -17.00 -13.49 8.26
C LYS A 125 -15.54 -13.96 8.10
N LYS A 126 -15.22 -14.58 6.97
CA LYS A 126 -13.86 -15.01 6.65
C LYS A 126 -12.91 -13.82 6.48
N SER A 127 -13.36 -12.75 5.82
CA SER A 127 -12.59 -11.50 5.72
C SER A 127 -12.28 -10.88 7.08
N ILE A 128 -13.24 -10.89 8.01
CA ILE A 128 -13.06 -10.45 9.40
C ILE A 128 -11.99 -11.30 10.11
N GLN A 129 -12.01 -12.63 9.93
CA GLN A 129 -11.00 -13.53 10.51
C GLN A 129 -9.59 -13.23 9.98
N TYR A 130 -9.46 -12.99 8.67
CA TYR A 130 -8.18 -12.61 8.07
C TYR A 130 -7.69 -11.25 8.57
N MET A 131 -8.59 -10.30 8.73
CA MET A 131 -8.24 -9.00 9.29
C MET A 131 -7.79 -9.12 10.76
N GLN A 132 -8.44 -9.97 11.55
CA GLN A 132 -8.02 -10.24 12.93
C GLN A 132 -6.63 -10.88 12.99
N LYS A 133 -6.34 -11.84 12.10
CA LYS A 133 -5.02 -12.47 11.98
C LYS A 133 -3.93 -11.43 11.62
N LEU A 134 -4.24 -10.50 10.70
CA LEU A 134 -3.33 -9.42 10.35
C LEU A 134 -3.05 -8.50 11.55
N ILE A 135 -4.07 -8.17 12.33
CA ILE A 135 -3.92 -7.36 13.55
C ILE A 135 -2.98 -8.04 14.55
N GLU A 136 -3.19 -9.32 14.83
CA GLU A 136 -2.33 -10.12 15.72
C GLU A 136 -0.88 -10.12 15.22
N HIS A 137 -0.69 -10.29 13.91
CA HIS A 137 0.63 -10.22 13.30
C HIS A 137 1.27 -8.83 13.44
N THR A 138 0.49 -7.78 13.25
CA THR A 138 0.94 -6.38 13.41
C THR A 138 1.32 -6.08 14.86
N ILE A 139 0.57 -6.60 15.83
CA ILE A 139 0.92 -6.48 17.26
C ILE A 139 2.26 -7.17 17.54
N ASN A 140 2.50 -8.36 17.00
CA ASN A 140 3.78 -9.05 17.16
C ASN A 140 4.97 -8.29 16.54
N LEU A 141 4.74 -7.49 15.49
CA LEU A 141 5.77 -6.63 14.92
C LEU A 141 6.25 -5.52 15.87
N LYS A 142 5.43 -5.07 16.83
CA LYS A 142 5.80 -4.02 17.80
C LYS A 142 7.07 -4.37 18.58
N GLU A 143 7.35 -5.66 18.80
CA GLU A 143 8.58 -6.10 19.46
C GLU A 143 9.85 -5.58 18.77
N TYR A 144 9.80 -5.41 17.45
CA TYR A 144 10.92 -4.96 16.61
C TYR A 144 10.94 -3.44 16.39
N PHE A 145 9.87 -2.75 16.77
CA PHE A 145 9.69 -1.30 16.57
C PHE A 145 9.24 -0.63 17.88
N PRO A 146 10.13 -0.51 18.88
CA PRO A 146 9.77 -0.08 20.23
C PRO A 146 9.22 1.35 20.31
N ASN A 147 9.46 2.18 19.30
CA ASN A 147 8.94 3.55 19.24
C ASN A 147 7.48 3.64 18.78
N SER A 148 6.95 2.57 18.17
CA SER A 148 5.58 2.54 17.66
C SER A 148 4.60 2.17 18.75
N SER A 149 3.94 3.17 19.35
CA SER A 149 2.96 2.95 20.42
C SER A 149 1.67 2.32 19.89
N LYS A 150 1.13 2.85 18.79
CA LYS A 150 -0.10 2.40 18.16
C LYS A 150 0.07 2.34 16.63
N PRO A 151 0.55 1.21 16.10
CA PRO A 151 0.78 1.07 14.66
C PRO A 151 -0.54 1.14 13.87
N LYS A 152 -0.43 1.55 12.62
CA LYS A 152 -1.58 1.66 11.70
C LYS A 152 -1.62 0.46 10.75
N ILE A 153 -2.83 0.06 10.36
CA ILE A 153 -3.06 -0.88 9.27
C ILE A 153 -3.85 -0.16 8.19
N ILE A 154 -3.22 0.02 7.03
CA ILE A 154 -3.88 0.50 5.82
C ILE A 154 -4.61 -0.67 5.19
N VAL A 155 -5.88 -0.46 4.83
CA VAL A 155 -6.71 -1.53 4.29
C VAL A 155 -7.60 -1.08 3.15
N ASN A 156 -7.61 -1.88 2.07
CA ASN A 156 -8.70 -1.88 1.12
C ASN A 156 -9.87 -2.67 1.72
N CYS A 157 -10.95 -1.97 2.04
CA CYS A 157 -12.08 -2.56 2.76
C CYS A 157 -12.96 -3.49 1.91
N GLY A 158 -12.67 -3.65 0.61
CA GLY A 158 -13.51 -4.40 -0.32
C GLY A 158 -14.59 -3.53 -0.96
N GLY A 159 -15.73 -4.14 -1.28
CA GLY A 159 -16.83 -3.43 -1.93
C GLY A 159 -16.75 -3.46 -3.45
N PHE A 160 -16.22 -4.53 -4.01
CA PHE A 160 -16.10 -4.72 -5.46
C PHE A 160 -17.40 -5.25 -6.08
N SER A 161 -17.64 -4.88 -7.34
CA SER A 161 -18.60 -5.51 -8.22
C SER A 161 -17.95 -5.93 -9.53
N ARG A 162 -18.59 -6.87 -10.27
CA ARG A 162 -17.99 -7.45 -11.48
C ARG A 162 -18.26 -6.65 -12.74
N ASP A 163 -19.51 -6.25 -12.93
CA ASP A 163 -19.99 -5.82 -14.24
C ASP A 163 -20.23 -4.31 -14.35
N ARG A 164 -20.50 -3.65 -13.23
CA ARG A 164 -20.81 -2.21 -13.17
C ARG A 164 -20.72 -1.69 -11.74
N PHE A 165 -20.71 -0.37 -11.59
CA PHE A 165 -20.90 0.26 -10.29
C PHE A 165 -22.29 -0.07 -9.73
N ILE A 166 -22.37 -0.28 -8.42
CA ILE A 166 -23.62 -0.62 -7.73
C ILE A 166 -24.47 0.63 -7.46
N ASP A 167 -25.78 0.42 -7.31
CA ASP A 167 -26.71 1.49 -6.97
C ASP A 167 -26.52 2.03 -5.55
N LYS A 168 -26.98 3.27 -5.30
CA LYS A 168 -26.87 3.94 -4.00
C LYS A 168 -27.41 3.11 -2.84
N ASN A 169 -28.51 2.39 -3.04
CA ASN A 169 -29.13 1.57 -2.00
C ASN A 169 -28.26 0.36 -1.62
N ILE A 170 -27.64 -0.29 -2.62
CA ILE A 170 -26.70 -1.38 -2.41
C ILE A 170 -25.42 -0.86 -1.77
N LYS A 171 -24.91 0.29 -2.24
CA LYS A 171 -23.74 0.97 -1.67
C LYS A 171 -23.95 1.28 -0.19
N LYS A 172 -25.13 1.75 0.19
CA LYS A 172 -25.48 1.97 1.60
C LYS A 172 -25.38 0.68 2.43
N LYS A 173 -25.91 -0.44 1.90
CA LYS A 173 -25.78 -1.75 2.57
C LYS A 173 -24.31 -2.16 2.75
N TYR A 174 -23.46 -1.90 1.77
CA TYR A 174 -22.03 -2.19 1.85
C TYR A 174 -21.36 -1.36 2.95
N TYR A 175 -21.61 -0.07 3.06
CA TYR A 175 -21.13 0.74 4.18
C TYR A 175 -21.66 0.26 5.55
N ASP A 176 -22.95 -0.11 5.63
CA ASP A 176 -23.52 -0.63 6.87
C ASP A 176 -22.88 -1.97 7.27
N ASN A 177 -22.57 -2.83 6.31
CA ASN A 177 -21.85 -4.08 6.55
C ASN A 177 -20.41 -3.82 6.98
N LEU A 178 -19.70 -2.89 6.34
CA LEU A 178 -18.36 -2.48 6.75
C LEU A 178 -18.34 -2.01 8.20
N ILE A 179 -19.29 -1.14 8.58
CA ILE A 179 -19.42 -0.65 9.95
C ILE A 179 -19.62 -1.81 10.94
N ARG A 180 -20.47 -2.81 10.59
CA ARG A 180 -20.66 -4.00 11.42
C ARG A 180 -19.37 -4.81 11.54
N SER A 181 -18.67 -5.02 10.42
CA SER A 181 -17.40 -5.76 10.39
C SER A 181 -16.35 -5.10 11.27
N LEU A 182 -16.15 -3.78 11.14
CA LEU A 182 -15.18 -3.03 11.92
C LEU A 182 -15.50 -3.01 13.41
N LYS A 183 -16.78 -3.06 13.80
CA LYS A 183 -17.20 -3.16 15.22
C LYS A 183 -16.92 -4.52 15.85
N ILE A 184 -16.85 -5.58 15.06
CA ILE A 184 -16.53 -6.95 15.51
C ILE A 184 -15.03 -7.12 15.67
N ILE A 185 -14.24 -6.47 14.80
CA ILE A 185 -12.78 -6.57 14.79
C ILE A 185 -12.21 -5.92 16.05
N ASN A 186 -11.42 -6.68 16.82
CA ASN A 186 -10.69 -6.12 17.97
C ASN A 186 -9.44 -5.38 17.47
N SER A 187 -9.49 -4.06 17.50
CA SER A 187 -8.42 -3.16 17.07
C SER A 187 -7.93 -2.20 18.17
N SER A 188 -8.07 -2.58 19.44
CA SER A 188 -7.74 -1.69 20.56
C SER A 188 -6.29 -1.20 20.55
N GLU A 189 -5.34 -2.05 20.11
CA GLU A 189 -3.91 -1.77 20.09
C GLU A 189 -3.39 -1.19 18.76
N ILE A 190 -4.23 -1.13 17.74
CA ILE A 190 -3.85 -0.63 16.41
C ILE A 190 -4.89 0.38 15.89
N GLU A 191 -4.53 1.15 14.89
CA GLU A 191 -5.45 2.01 14.14
C GLU A 191 -5.69 1.44 12.75
N ILE A 192 -6.94 1.09 12.43
CA ILE A 192 -7.32 0.70 11.07
C ILE A 192 -7.62 1.97 10.28
N ILE A 193 -6.96 2.16 9.14
CA ILE A 193 -7.16 3.30 8.24
C ILE A 193 -7.55 2.78 6.85
N PRO A 194 -8.83 2.94 6.45
CA PRO A 194 -9.26 2.65 5.08
C PRO A 194 -8.50 3.51 4.06
N GLN A 195 -8.25 2.96 2.88
CA GLN A 195 -7.57 3.66 1.78
C GLN A 195 -8.58 4.20 0.78
N THR A 196 -8.28 5.37 0.17
CA THR A 196 -8.99 5.82 -1.04
C THR A 196 -8.67 4.89 -2.20
N MET A 197 -9.66 4.61 -3.06
CA MET A 197 -9.58 3.54 -4.05
C MET A 197 -9.69 4.04 -5.48
N ALA A 198 -8.96 3.36 -6.38
CA ALA A 198 -9.11 3.53 -7.82
C ALA A 198 -10.42 2.89 -8.31
N PRO A 199 -11.10 3.48 -9.34
CA PRO A 199 -12.42 3.02 -9.79
C PRO A 199 -12.43 1.61 -10.41
N TYR A 200 -11.35 1.24 -11.08
CA TYR A 200 -11.25 0.02 -11.90
C TYR A 200 -10.07 -0.87 -11.51
N PRO A 201 -10.08 -1.46 -10.30
CA PRO A 201 -9.02 -2.38 -9.91
C PRO A 201 -9.06 -3.65 -10.77
N TRP A 202 -7.89 -4.26 -10.97
CA TRP A 202 -7.72 -5.49 -11.73
C TRP A 202 -7.48 -6.66 -10.80
N HIS A 203 -8.42 -7.61 -10.75
CA HIS A 203 -8.32 -8.81 -9.92
C HIS A 203 -8.71 -10.06 -10.72
N PHE A 204 -7.99 -11.15 -10.50
CA PHE A 204 -8.26 -12.46 -11.13
C PHE A 204 -8.37 -12.41 -12.65
N GLY A 205 -7.46 -11.68 -13.30
CA GLY A 205 -7.41 -11.56 -14.77
C GLY A 205 -8.56 -10.75 -15.37
N GLY A 206 -9.26 -9.93 -14.57
CA GLY A 206 -10.34 -9.09 -15.05
C GLY A 206 -10.51 -7.79 -14.29
N GLN A 207 -11.05 -6.81 -14.98
CA GLN A 207 -11.44 -5.53 -14.38
C GLN A 207 -12.58 -5.74 -13.39
N ARG A 208 -12.54 -5.01 -12.27
CA ARG A 208 -13.62 -4.88 -11.30
C ARG A 208 -14.05 -3.41 -11.20
N TYR A 209 -15.13 -3.18 -10.48
CA TYR A 209 -15.66 -1.85 -10.20
C TYR A 209 -15.60 -1.62 -8.70
N GLN A 210 -14.79 -0.68 -8.27
CA GLN A 210 -14.72 -0.28 -6.87
C GLN A 210 -15.92 0.62 -6.54
N ASN A 211 -16.57 0.39 -5.40
CA ASN A 211 -17.78 1.12 -5.08
C ASN A 211 -17.67 2.01 -3.83
N LEU A 212 -16.70 1.75 -2.96
CA LEU A 212 -16.49 2.48 -1.71
C LEU A 212 -15.15 3.22 -1.72
N PHE A 213 -15.05 4.26 -0.90
CA PHE A 213 -13.82 5.05 -0.70
C PHE A 213 -13.32 5.76 -1.97
N MET A 214 -14.24 6.19 -2.83
CA MET A 214 -13.95 7.07 -3.97
C MET A 214 -14.61 8.44 -3.81
N ASP A 215 -15.88 8.50 -3.44
CA ASP A 215 -16.59 9.76 -3.26
C ASP A 215 -16.21 10.44 -1.94
N ARG A 216 -15.69 11.69 -2.03
CA ARG A 216 -15.22 12.45 -0.87
C ARG A 216 -16.30 12.69 0.19
N ASN A 217 -17.55 12.88 -0.22
CA ASN A 217 -18.64 13.13 0.73
C ASN A 217 -19.02 11.84 1.48
N GLU A 218 -19.03 10.71 0.78
CA GLU A 218 -19.24 9.39 1.41
C GLU A 218 -18.11 9.07 2.39
N ILE A 219 -16.85 9.34 2.01
CA ILE A 219 -15.67 9.15 2.85
C ILE A 219 -15.76 10.01 4.12
N LYS A 220 -15.99 11.31 3.99
CA LYS A 220 -16.14 12.24 5.13
C LYS A 220 -17.26 11.80 6.08
N LYS A 221 -18.41 11.40 5.51
CA LYS A 221 -19.56 10.90 6.30
C LYS A 221 -19.20 9.61 7.06
N PHE A 222 -18.51 8.69 6.41
CA PHE A 222 -18.04 7.46 7.05
C PHE A 222 -17.05 7.76 8.17
N CYS A 223 -16.02 8.57 7.90
CA CYS A 223 -15.01 8.97 8.87
C CYS A 223 -15.62 9.63 10.11
N LYS A 224 -16.55 10.57 9.89
CA LYS A 224 -17.30 11.23 10.99
C LYS A 224 -18.09 10.22 11.82
N LYS A 225 -18.84 9.30 11.17
CA LYS A 225 -19.68 8.30 11.82
C LYS A 225 -18.84 7.31 12.65
N MET A 226 -17.71 6.90 12.13
CA MET A 226 -16.85 5.88 12.74
C MET A 226 -15.76 6.47 13.63
N LYS A 227 -15.56 7.78 13.62
CA LYS A 227 -14.41 8.46 14.26
C LYS A 227 -13.08 7.89 13.76
N MET A 228 -13.00 7.61 12.45
CA MET A 228 -11.85 7.03 11.79
C MET A 228 -11.21 8.05 10.85
N ARG A 229 -9.94 7.79 10.52
CA ARG A 229 -9.18 8.52 9.51
C ARG A 229 -8.86 7.60 8.35
N ILE A 230 -8.36 8.14 7.25
CA ILE A 230 -8.04 7.38 6.04
C ILE A 230 -6.57 7.51 5.64
N CYS A 231 -6.13 6.58 4.81
CA CYS A 231 -5.00 6.75 3.91
C CYS A 231 -5.52 7.35 2.60
N ASN A 232 -5.03 8.53 2.21
CA ASN A 232 -5.32 9.11 0.91
C ASN A 232 -4.22 8.69 -0.07
N ASP A 233 -4.53 7.73 -0.92
CA ASP A 233 -3.67 7.35 -2.03
C ASP A 233 -3.90 8.34 -3.18
N VAL A 234 -2.87 9.12 -3.47
CA VAL A 234 -2.93 10.23 -4.42
C VAL A 234 -3.21 9.73 -5.83
N SER A 235 -2.61 8.60 -6.23
CA SER A 235 -2.82 7.98 -7.53
C SER A 235 -4.24 7.45 -7.68
N HIS A 236 -4.76 6.76 -6.68
CA HIS A 236 -6.14 6.28 -6.66
C HIS A 236 -7.15 7.43 -6.72
N SER A 237 -6.91 8.47 -5.93
CA SER A 237 -7.74 9.67 -5.90
C SER A 237 -7.73 10.40 -7.24
N TYR A 238 -6.57 10.49 -7.91
CA TYR A 238 -6.46 11.08 -9.23
C TYR A 238 -7.25 10.28 -10.29
N LEU A 239 -7.14 8.94 -10.27
CA LEU A 239 -7.91 8.06 -11.16
C LEU A 239 -9.42 8.19 -10.93
N ALA A 240 -9.86 8.30 -9.67
CA ALA A 240 -11.27 8.53 -9.35
C ALA A 240 -11.75 9.89 -9.87
N CYS A 241 -10.98 10.95 -9.65
CA CYS A 241 -11.31 12.29 -10.13
C CYS A 241 -11.43 12.32 -11.66
N ASN A 242 -10.52 11.72 -12.39
CA ASN A 242 -10.58 11.63 -13.84
C ASN A 242 -11.81 10.83 -14.32
N THR A 243 -12.11 9.71 -13.67
CA THR A 243 -13.26 8.87 -14.07
C THR A 243 -14.60 9.57 -13.89
N PHE A 244 -14.74 10.32 -12.80
CA PHE A 244 -16.02 10.95 -12.43
C PHE A 244 -16.06 12.46 -12.72
N ASN A 245 -15.05 12.99 -13.39
CA ASN A 245 -14.90 14.41 -13.74
C ASN A 245 -14.97 15.33 -12.50
N TRP A 246 -14.25 14.97 -11.46
CA TRP A 246 -14.10 15.78 -10.25
C TRP A 246 -12.81 16.61 -10.31
N ASP A 247 -12.82 17.81 -9.72
CA ASP A 247 -11.59 18.57 -9.52
C ASP A 247 -10.70 17.90 -8.48
N PHE A 248 -9.49 17.55 -8.90
CA PHE A 248 -8.56 16.79 -8.07
C PHE A 248 -8.03 17.60 -6.88
N TYR A 249 -7.72 18.87 -7.07
CA TYR A 249 -7.19 19.69 -5.98
C TYR A 249 -8.24 19.94 -4.89
N SER A 250 -9.46 20.27 -5.29
CA SER A 250 -10.59 20.35 -4.35
C SER A 250 -10.84 19.01 -3.64
N TYR A 251 -10.67 17.89 -4.34
CA TYR A 251 -10.86 16.56 -3.76
C TYR A 251 -9.84 16.29 -2.64
N ILE A 252 -8.56 16.56 -2.88
CA ILE A 252 -7.49 16.38 -1.89
C ILE A 252 -7.71 17.31 -0.69
N GLU A 253 -8.05 18.58 -0.94
CA GLU A 253 -8.30 19.56 0.12
C GLU A 253 -9.49 19.18 1.00
N ASP A 254 -10.58 18.72 0.39
CA ASP A 254 -11.77 18.26 1.12
C ASP A 254 -11.52 17.05 2.02
N LEU A 255 -10.57 16.20 1.69
CA LEU A 255 -10.22 15.02 2.48
C LEU A 255 -9.09 15.26 3.50
N ARG A 256 -8.44 16.43 3.48
CA ARG A 256 -7.29 16.73 4.33
C ARG A 256 -7.55 16.45 5.81
N ASP A 257 -8.66 16.93 6.34
CA ASP A 257 -8.96 16.84 7.79
C ASP A 257 -9.22 15.39 8.29
N VAL A 258 -9.57 14.49 7.38
CA VAL A 258 -9.79 13.07 7.69
C VAL A 258 -8.61 12.18 7.26
N THR A 259 -7.60 12.74 6.59
CA THR A 259 -6.42 12.02 6.14
C THR A 259 -5.33 12.01 7.22
N THR A 260 -4.79 10.84 7.51
CA THR A 260 -3.66 10.68 8.45
C THR A 260 -2.42 10.11 7.79
N HIS A 261 -2.54 9.62 6.57
CA HIS A 261 -1.46 9.03 5.80
C HIS A 261 -1.67 9.27 4.31
N TYR A 262 -0.59 9.49 3.58
CA TYR A 262 -0.63 9.67 2.13
C TYR A 262 0.25 8.62 1.46
N HIS A 263 -0.28 7.98 0.42
CA HIS A 263 0.54 7.28 -0.56
C HIS A 263 0.80 8.20 -1.75
N ILE A 264 2.08 8.32 -2.10
CA ILE A 264 2.54 9.12 -3.24
C ILE A 264 3.37 8.20 -4.12
N SER A 265 2.86 7.89 -5.30
CA SER A 265 3.48 6.99 -6.28
C SER A 265 3.41 7.59 -7.69
#